data_d1b9c6466af8789b6023ca5a0f0a6070
#
_entry.id   d1b9c6466af8789b6023ca5a0f0a6070
#
_cell.length_a   1.000
_cell.length_b   1.000
_cell.length_c   1.000
_cell.angle_alpha   90.00
_cell.angle_beta   90.00
_cell.angle_gamma   90.00
#
_symmetry.space_group_name_H-M   'P 1'
#
loop_
_entity.id
_entity.type
_entity.pdbx_description
1 polymer ?
#
loop_
_entity_poly.entity_id
_entity_poly.type
_entity_poly.pdbx_seq_one_letter_code
_entity_poly.pdbx_strand_id
1 'polypeptide(L)'
;MKKPVRAAIVGALGLAAAGASNAADVVRYPLLGGSTFPIARAVEVPAGKTIIFHSGTTPAPLDPKAEQGTAAYWGDTKTQALSTFARIKESLDTMKLDFGNVAAMTVYLVGDPAKGGRMDFEGFMAAYTQFFGTKEQPNLPARSTVQVAGLVAPGMLVEIEVQLVK
;
A
#
# COMPACT_ATOMS: atom_id res chain seq x y z
N MET A 1 -32.94 -0.84 -77.81
CA MET A 1 -33.12 -1.45 -76.46
C MET A 1 -31.79 -1.41 -75.75
N LYS A 2 -31.60 -0.48 -74.79
CA LYS A 2 -30.35 -0.33 -74.01
C LYS A 2 -30.60 -0.92 -72.62
N LYS A 3 -29.75 -1.93 -72.24
CA LYS A 3 -29.79 -2.53 -70.90
C LYS A 3 -29.10 -1.60 -69.88
N PRO A 4 -29.60 -1.50 -68.66
CA PRO A 4 -28.92 -0.70 -67.62
C PRO A 4 -27.82 -1.52 -66.96
N VAL A 5 -26.65 -0.89 -66.78
CA VAL A 5 -25.51 -1.39 -66.01
C VAL A 5 -25.80 -1.17 -64.52
N ARG A 6 -25.80 -2.26 -63.73
CA ARG A 6 -25.88 -2.17 -62.27
C ARG A 6 -24.48 -1.95 -61.71
N ALA A 7 -24.28 -0.81 -61.05
CA ALA A 7 -23.07 -0.55 -60.26
C ALA A 7 -23.18 -1.25 -58.93
N ALA A 8 -22.22 -2.12 -58.62
CA ALA A 8 -22.06 -2.73 -57.30
C ALA A 8 -21.28 -1.75 -56.39
N ILE A 9 -21.91 -1.31 -55.31
CA ILE A 9 -21.24 -0.56 -54.26
C ILE A 9 -20.57 -1.58 -53.34
N VAL A 10 -19.24 -1.67 -53.37
CA VAL A 10 -18.44 -2.38 -52.40
C VAL A 10 -18.25 -1.49 -51.17
N GLY A 11 -19.00 -1.76 -50.12
CA GLY A 11 -18.81 -1.13 -48.82
C GLY A 11 -17.54 -1.67 -48.16
N ALA A 12 -16.51 -0.85 -48.05
CA ALA A 12 -15.37 -1.14 -47.21
C ALA A 12 -15.74 -1.00 -45.74
N LEU A 13 -15.88 -2.14 -45.01
CA LEU A 13 -15.92 -2.14 -43.55
C LEU A 13 -14.50 -1.80 -43.03
N GLY A 14 -14.31 -0.57 -42.61
CA GLY A 14 -13.13 -0.18 -41.84
C GLY A 14 -13.14 -0.87 -40.49
N LEU A 15 -12.29 -1.88 -40.29
CA LEU A 15 -11.95 -2.35 -38.95
C LEU A 15 -11.19 -1.22 -38.22
N ALA A 16 -11.85 -0.55 -37.29
CA ALA A 16 -11.16 0.29 -36.32
C ALA A 16 -10.34 -0.67 -35.43
N ALA A 17 -9.02 -0.69 -35.63
CA ALA A 17 -8.11 -1.31 -34.70
C ALA A 17 -8.24 -0.54 -33.38
N ALA A 18 -8.86 -1.18 -32.38
CA ALA A 18 -8.78 -0.72 -31.01
C ALA A 18 -7.31 -0.78 -30.61
N GLY A 19 -6.64 0.36 -30.61
CA GLY A 19 -5.28 0.48 -30.11
C GLY A 19 -5.27 -0.02 -28.67
N ALA A 20 -4.49 -1.07 -28.41
CA ALA A 20 -4.16 -1.48 -27.06
C ALA A 20 -3.50 -0.25 -26.37
N SER A 21 -4.22 0.43 -25.51
CA SER A 21 -3.64 1.44 -24.65
C SER A 21 -2.67 0.69 -23.74
N ASN A 22 -1.36 0.84 -23.95
CA ASN A 22 -0.38 0.45 -22.96
C ASN A 22 -0.73 1.22 -21.69
N ALA A 23 -1.28 0.52 -20.68
CA ALA A 23 -1.53 1.12 -19.39
C ALA A 23 -0.17 1.64 -18.88
N ALA A 24 -0.05 2.96 -18.74
CA ALA A 24 1.17 3.57 -18.23
C ALA A 24 1.51 2.98 -16.85
N ASP A 25 2.79 2.93 -16.52
CA ASP A 25 3.24 2.44 -15.22
C ASP A 25 2.95 3.46 -14.11
N VAL A 26 2.80 2.96 -12.88
CA VAL A 26 2.70 3.80 -11.68
C VAL A 26 4.01 4.57 -11.48
N VAL A 27 3.94 5.90 -11.45
CA VAL A 27 5.10 6.76 -11.28
C VAL A 27 5.29 7.12 -9.81
N ARG A 28 6.51 6.91 -9.29
CA ARG A 28 6.86 7.22 -7.89
C ARG A 28 7.88 8.35 -7.88
N TYR A 29 7.46 9.51 -7.38
CA TYR A 29 8.28 10.70 -7.30
C TYR A 29 9.15 10.67 -6.04
N PRO A 30 10.48 10.75 -6.15
CA PRO A 30 11.37 10.76 -4.99
C PRO A 30 11.20 12.05 -4.18
N LEU A 31 11.68 12.03 -2.96
CA LEU A 31 11.78 13.22 -2.12
C LEU A 31 12.76 14.25 -2.76
N LEU A 32 12.51 15.53 -2.48
CA LEU A 32 13.37 16.61 -2.96
C LEU A 32 14.72 16.65 -2.20
N GLY A 33 15.70 17.34 -2.78
CA GLY A 33 16.99 17.59 -2.12
C GLY A 33 17.88 16.35 -1.98
N GLY A 34 17.64 15.27 -2.75
CA GLY A 34 18.45 14.06 -2.69
C GLY A 34 18.23 13.23 -1.41
N SER A 35 17.14 13.45 -0.69
CA SER A 35 16.80 12.68 0.51
C SER A 35 16.67 11.19 0.20
N THR A 36 17.33 10.36 1.00
CA THR A 36 17.27 8.88 0.94
C THR A 36 16.25 8.28 1.90
N PHE A 37 15.43 9.11 2.55
CA PHE A 37 14.39 8.62 3.45
C PHE A 37 13.39 7.75 2.68
N PRO A 38 13.05 6.53 3.14
CA PRO A 38 12.43 5.51 2.33
C PRO A 38 10.91 5.71 2.16
N ILE A 39 10.49 6.82 1.56
CA ILE A 39 9.12 7.08 1.10
C ILE A 39 9.14 7.79 -0.25
N ALA A 40 8.08 7.69 -1.02
CA ALA A 40 7.85 8.56 -2.16
C ALA A 40 7.24 9.89 -1.69
N ARG A 41 7.61 11.00 -2.34
CA ARG A 41 6.95 12.30 -2.18
C ARG A 41 5.51 12.27 -2.67
N ALA A 42 5.29 11.61 -3.80
CA ALA A 42 3.99 11.40 -4.43
C ALA A 42 4.03 10.10 -5.24
N VAL A 43 2.85 9.53 -5.46
CA VAL A 43 2.65 8.41 -6.38
C VAL A 43 1.55 8.80 -7.35
N GLU A 44 1.85 8.77 -8.64
CA GLU A 44 0.90 9.01 -9.71
C GLU A 44 0.34 7.69 -10.21
N VAL A 45 -0.98 7.59 -10.21
CA VAL A 45 -1.70 6.43 -10.72
C VAL A 45 -2.30 6.79 -12.07
N PRO A 46 -1.83 6.20 -13.17
CA PRO A 46 -2.35 6.49 -14.49
C PRO A 46 -3.78 5.98 -14.68
N ALA A 47 -4.48 6.58 -15.64
CA ALA A 47 -5.84 6.17 -15.99
C ALA A 47 -5.90 4.67 -16.37
N GLY A 48 -7.00 4.01 -16.02
CA GLY A 48 -7.25 2.60 -16.32
C GLY A 48 -6.72 1.60 -15.28
N LYS A 49 -5.98 2.06 -14.28
CA LYS A 49 -5.57 1.22 -13.14
C LYS A 49 -6.71 1.11 -12.11
N THR A 50 -6.78 -0.02 -11.44
CA THR A 50 -7.70 -0.23 -10.31
C THR A 50 -7.02 0.20 -9.02
N ILE A 51 -7.70 1.04 -8.24
CA ILE A 51 -7.29 1.40 -6.88
C ILE A 51 -8.04 0.52 -5.90
N ILE A 52 -7.31 -0.06 -4.94
CA ILE A 52 -7.86 -0.90 -3.88
C ILE A 52 -7.57 -0.21 -2.55
N PHE A 53 -8.62 0.09 -1.80
CA PHE A 53 -8.53 0.60 -0.43
C PHE A 53 -8.53 -0.58 0.53
N HIS A 54 -7.42 -0.81 1.21
CA HIS A 54 -7.30 -1.83 2.23
C HIS A 54 -7.52 -1.20 3.60
N SER A 55 -8.46 -1.75 4.36
CA SER A 55 -8.79 -1.25 5.70
C SER A 55 -7.59 -1.29 6.65
N GLY A 56 -7.66 -0.48 7.71
CA GLY A 56 -6.68 -0.48 8.80
C GLY A 56 -6.45 -1.89 9.34
N THR A 57 -5.19 -2.25 9.44
CA THR A 57 -4.74 -3.54 9.97
C THR A 57 -3.98 -3.30 11.26
N THR A 58 -4.39 -4.01 12.31
CA THR A 58 -3.80 -3.99 13.64
C THR A 58 -2.94 -5.25 13.87
N PRO A 59 -2.05 -5.29 14.87
CA PRO A 59 -1.24 -6.46 15.15
C PRO A 59 -2.07 -7.67 15.64
N ALA A 60 -1.54 -8.87 15.46
CA ALA A 60 -1.98 -10.04 16.22
C ALA A 60 -1.27 -10.07 17.58
N PRO A 61 -1.85 -10.71 18.61
CA PRO A 61 -1.19 -10.89 19.90
C PRO A 61 0.17 -11.61 19.75
N LEU A 62 1.18 -11.10 20.48
CA LEU A 62 2.48 -11.76 20.59
C LEU A 62 2.37 -13.00 21.49
N ASP A 63 1.77 -12.84 22.66
CA ASP A 63 1.46 -13.95 23.57
C ASP A 63 -0.03 -13.88 23.99
N PRO A 64 -0.91 -14.70 23.38
CA PRO A 64 -2.34 -14.71 23.70
C PRO A 64 -2.66 -15.16 25.14
N LYS A 65 -1.69 -15.71 25.89
CA LYS A 65 -1.86 -16.15 27.27
C LYS A 65 -1.52 -15.05 28.30
N ALA A 66 -0.79 -14.02 27.85
CA ALA A 66 -0.47 -12.89 28.69
C ALA A 66 -1.73 -12.02 28.97
N GLU A 67 -1.65 -11.15 29.95
CA GLU A 67 -2.72 -10.18 30.25
C GLU A 67 -2.92 -9.22 29.09
N GLN A 68 -4.14 -9.16 28.58
CA GLN A 68 -4.50 -8.29 27.46
C GLN A 68 -4.27 -6.80 27.84
N GLY A 69 -3.75 -6.04 26.90
CA GLY A 69 -3.44 -4.62 27.09
C GLY A 69 -2.00 -4.36 27.56
N THR A 70 -1.24 -5.41 27.85
CA THR A 70 0.16 -5.30 28.28
C THR A 70 1.15 -5.44 27.12
N ALA A 71 2.39 -4.99 27.33
CA ALA A 71 3.48 -5.22 26.39
C ALA A 71 3.84 -6.73 26.25
N ALA A 72 3.57 -7.54 27.27
CA ALA A 72 3.73 -8.99 27.17
C ALA A 72 2.74 -9.60 26.18
N TYR A 73 1.51 -9.06 26.10
CA TYR A 73 0.49 -9.52 25.18
C TYR A 73 0.72 -9.05 23.74
N TRP A 74 1.12 -7.77 23.54
CA TRP A 74 1.21 -7.17 22.19
C TRP A 74 2.65 -7.05 21.66
N GLY A 75 3.66 -6.95 22.51
CA GLY A 75 5.02 -6.54 22.16
C GLY A 75 5.18 -5.01 22.12
N ASP A 76 6.38 -4.57 21.78
CA ASP A 76 6.72 -3.18 21.52
C ASP A 76 6.26 -2.73 20.11
N THR A 77 6.44 -1.47 19.79
CA THR A 77 6.03 -0.87 18.50
C THR A 77 6.64 -1.63 17.31
N LYS A 78 7.92 -2.02 17.38
CA LYS A 78 8.57 -2.79 16.30
C LYS A 78 7.91 -4.16 16.11
N THR A 79 7.69 -4.88 17.19
CA THR A 79 7.04 -6.20 17.18
C THR A 79 5.63 -6.11 16.61
N GLN A 80 4.85 -5.13 17.07
CA GLN A 80 3.50 -4.88 16.57
C GLN A 80 3.50 -4.51 15.09
N ALA A 81 4.42 -3.65 14.63
CA ALA A 81 4.54 -3.27 13.23
C ALA A 81 4.89 -4.48 12.34
N LEU A 82 5.83 -5.34 12.77
CA LEU A 82 6.16 -6.57 12.05
C LEU A 82 4.95 -7.50 11.93
N SER A 83 4.20 -7.68 13.02
CA SER A 83 2.96 -8.47 13.03
C SER A 83 1.91 -7.89 12.09
N THR A 84 1.74 -6.56 12.11
CA THR A 84 0.80 -5.85 11.23
C THR A 84 1.18 -6.02 9.75
N PHE A 85 2.46 -5.87 9.39
CA PHE A 85 2.92 -6.11 8.02
C PHE A 85 2.74 -7.57 7.59
N ALA A 86 2.97 -8.54 8.47
CA ALA A 86 2.73 -9.95 8.16
C ALA A 86 1.25 -10.21 7.83
N ARG A 87 0.31 -9.63 8.58
CA ARG A 87 -1.13 -9.73 8.33
C ARG A 87 -1.56 -9.01 7.05
N ILE A 88 -0.97 -7.85 6.75
CA ILE A 88 -1.19 -7.18 5.46
C ILE A 88 -0.70 -8.10 4.33
N LYS A 89 0.51 -8.65 4.44
CA LYS A 89 1.06 -9.57 3.43
C LYS A 89 0.14 -10.75 3.16
N GLU A 90 -0.35 -11.41 4.22
CA GLU A 90 -1.30 -12.51 4.10
C GLU A 90 -2.57 -12.08 3.33
N SER A 91 -3.13 -10.91 3.65
CA SER A 91 -4.28 -10.36 2.94
C SER A 91 -3.95 -10.08 1.46
N LEU A 92 -2.80 -9.47 1.16
CA LEU A 92 -2.37 -9.17 -0.20
C LEU A 92 -2.20 -10.44 -1.04
N ASP A 93 -1.67 -11.52 -0.45
CA ASP A 93 -1.49 -12.82 -1.12
C ASP A 93 -2.82 -13.40 -1.60
N THR A 94 -3.91 -13.25 -0.81
CA THR A 94 -5.24 -13.69 -1.23
C THR A 94 -5.76 -12.94 -2.46
N MET A 95 -5.32 -11.69 -2.65
CA MET A 95 -5.66 -10.83 -3.78
C MET A 95 -4.67 -10.95 -4.95
N LYS A 96 -3.62 -11.79 -4.82
CA LYS A 96 -2.50 -11.90 -5.77
C LYS A 96 -1.78 -10.57 -5.97
N LEU A 97 -1.55 -9.85 -4.88
CA LEU A 97 -0.83 -8.59 -4.78
C LEU A 97 0.34 -8.74 -3.81
N ASP A 98 1.24 -7.76 -3.84
CA ASP A 98 2.37 -7.66 -2.92
C ASP A 98 2.61 -6.21 -2.46
N PHE A 99 3.64 -5.98 -1.65
CA PHE A 99 4.00 -4.65 -1.18
C PHE A 99 4.42 -3.69 -2.30
N GLY A 100 4.85 -4.19 -3.45
CA GLY A 100 5.16 -3.39 -4.63
C GLY A 100 3.93 -2.70 -5.23
N ASN A 101 2.72 -3.22 -4.96
CA ASN A 101 1.46 -2.61 -5.38
C ASN A 101 1.02 -1.44 -4.48
N VAL A 102 1.63 -1.26 -3.30
CA VAL A 102 1.25 -0.19 -2.36
C VAL A 102 1.65 1.17 -2.93
N ALA A 103 0.67 2.02 -3.19
CA ALA A 103 0.85 3.38 -3.68
C ALA A 103 0.86 4.41 -2.54
N ALA A 104 -0.02 4.23 -1.55
CA ALA A 104 -0.08 5.11 -0.38
C ALA A 104 -0.25 4.30 0.90
N MET A 105 0.21 4.87 2.01
CA MET A 105 0.15 4.26 3.35
C MET A 105 -0.13 5.34 4.39
N THR A 106 -1.04 5.05 5.31
CA THR A 106 -1.23 5.83 6.54
C THR A 106 -0.89 4.94 7.73
N VAL A 107 -0.06 5.46 8.63
CA VAL A 107 0.38 4.76 9.84
C VAL A 107 -0.08 5.54 11.04
N TYR A 108 -0.85 4.88 11.89
CA TYR A 108 -1.31 5.39 13.17
C TYR A 108 -0.50 4.73 14.28
N LEU A 109 0.21 5.56 15.05
CA LEU A 109 1.01 5.11 16.19
C LEU A 109 0.43 5.68 17.47
N VAL A 110 0.20 4.83 18.45
CA VAL A 110 -0.15 5.27 19.80
C VAL A 110 1.15 5.60 20.56
N GLY A 111 1.09 6.57 21.46
CA GLY A 111 2.21 6.91 22.33
C GLY A 111 2.61 5.71 23.20
N ASP A 112 3.86 5.25 23.06
CA ASP A 112 4.39 4.13 23.83
C ASP A 112 4.71 4.59 25.26
N PRO A 113 4.14 3.96 26.30
CA PRO A 113 4.48 4.26 27.68
C PRO A 113 5.98 4.13 27.98
N ALA A 114 6.66 3.17 27.37
CA ALA A 114 8.11 2.99 27.50
C ALA A 114 8.94 4.11 26.86
N LYS A 115 8.32 4.95 26.01
CA LYS A 115 8.91 6.14 25.37
C LYS A 115 8.34 7.45 25.92
N GLY A 116 7.81 7.44 27.14
CA GLY A 116 7.21 8.60 27.78
C GLY A 116 5.93 9.11 27.12
N GLY A 117 5.14 8.21 26.52
CA GLY A 117 3.89 8.55 25.85
C GLY A 117 4.07 9.17 24.46
N ARG A 118 5.25 9.08 23.87
CA ARG A 118 5.52 9.49 22.48
C ARG A 118 5.48 8.27 21.56
N MET A 119 5.08 8.48 20.30
CA MET A 119 5.15 7.41 19.32
C MET A 119 6.60 6.93 19.14
N ASP A 120 6.81 5.62 19.11
CA ASP A 120 8.11 5.03 18.80
C ASP A 120 8.30 4.93 17.27
N PHE A 121 8.60 6.08 16.66
CA PHE A 121 8.81 6.16 15.21
C PHE A 121 10.02 5.32 14.75
N GLU A 122 11.08 5.23 15.57
CA GLU A 122 12.27 4.44 15.27
C GLU A 122 11.95 2.94 15.25
N GLY A 123 11.18 2.45 16.24
CA GLY A 123 10.71 1.07 16.27
C GLY A 123 9.85 0.72 15.05
N PHE A 124 8.93 1.63 14.67
CA PHE A 124 8.17 1.47 13.44
C PHE A 124 9.08 1.41 12.21
N MET A 125 10.03 2.33 12.07
CA MET A 125 10.96 2.36 10.92
C MET A 125 11.83 1.10 10.83
N ALA A 126 12.27 0.55 11.97
CA ALA A 126 13.04 -0.69 12.02
C ALA A 126 12.25 -1.93 11.52
N ALA A 127 10.91 -1.87 11.55
CA ALA A 127 10.05 -2.85 10.91
C ALA A 127 9.81 -2.51 9.44
N TYR A 128 9.42 -1.27 9.14
CA TYR A 128 9.04 -0.79 7.80
C TYR A 128 10.12 -1.06 6.74
N THR A 129 11.38 -0.77 7.05
CA THR A 129 12.52 -0.94 6.11
C THR A 129 12.83 -2.40 5.77
N GLN A 130 12.21 -3.36 6.42
CA GLN A 130 12.30 -4.78 6.04
C GLN A 130 11.37 -5.14 4.87
N PHE A 131 10.37 -4.30 4.59
CA PHE A 131 9.34 -4.54 3.57
C PHE A 131 9.39 -3.54 2.42
N PHE A 132 9.91 -2.33 2.64
CA PHE A 132 9.90 -1.24 1.66
C PHE A 132 11.30 -0.65 1.46
N GLY A 133 11.63 -0.37 0.19
CA GLY A 133 12.94 0.17 -0.18
C GLY A 133 14.06 -0.87 -0.09
N THR A 134 13.72 -2.15 -0.09
CA THR A 134 14.70 -3.25 -0.18
C THR A 134 15.10 -3.47 -1.64
N LYS A 135 16.13 -4.28 -1.86
CA LYS A 135 16.56 -4.66 -3.21
C LYS A 135 15.46 -5.44 -3.94
N GLU A 136 14.74 -6.29 -3.23
CA GLU A 136 13.66 -7.15 -3.75
C GLU A 136 12.35 -6.37 -3.93
N GLN A 137 12.10 -5.37 -3.08
CA GLN A 137 10.92 -4.52 -3.13
C GLN A 137 11.32 -3.03 -3.04
N PRO A 138 11.76 -2.42 -4.17
CA PRO A 138 12.26 -1.04 -4.22
C PRO A 138 11.15 0.02 -4.24
N ASN A 139 9.90 -0.36 -4.52
CA ASN A 139 8.78 0.56 -4.69
C ASN A 139 8.38 1.21 -3.36
N LEU A 140 8.50 2.52 -3.28
CA LEU A 140 8.17 3.29 -2.08
C LEU A 140 6.76 3.88 -2.19
N PRO A 141 5.90 3.78 -1.16
CA PRO A 141 4.62 4.46 -1.11
C PRO A 141 4.78 5.94 -0.73
N ALA A 142 3.82 6.77 -1.10
CA ALA A 142 3.57 8.02 -0.39
C ALA A 142 3.07 7.66 1.01
N ARG A 143 3.66 8.24 2.10
CA ARG A 143 3.33 7.80 3.47
C ARG A 143 3.18 8.98 4.42
N SER A 144 2.14 8.91 5.25
CA SER A 144 1.98 9.70 6.46
C SER A 144 2.09 8.80 7.69
N THR A 145 2.74 9.30 8.75
CA THR A 145 2.81 8.63 10.05
C THR A 145 2.45 9.64 11.12
N VAL A 146 1.44 9.34 11.92
CA VAL A 146 0.90 10.26 12.93
C VAL A 146 0.73 9.56 14.27
N GLN A 147 0.88 10.31 15.37
CA GLN A 147 0.50 9.84 16.68
C GLN A 147 -1.00 10.06 16.89
N VAL A 148 -1.66 9.02 17.40
CA VAL A 148 -3.08 9.04 17.76
C VAL A 148 -3.26 8.78 19.25
N ALA A 149 -4.45 9.14 19.77
CA ALA A 149 -4.76 8.99 21.19
C ALA A 149 -4.93 7.52 21.62
N GLY A 150 -5.36 6.65 20.71
CA GLY A 150 -5.60 5.23 20.97
C GLY A 150 -6.04 4.48 19.72
N LEU A 151 -6.03 3.16 19.79
CA LEU A 151 -6.54 2.23 18.79
C LEU A 151 -7.66 1.37 19.40
N VAL A 152 -8.18 0.43 18.60
CA VAL A 152 -9.38 -0.35 18.94
C VAL A 152 -9.26 -1.18 20.24
N ALA A 153 -8.06 -1.57 20.64
CA ALA A 153 -7.85 -2.29 21.89
C ALA A 153 -6.71 -1.67 22.73
N PRO A 154 -6.80 -1.74 24.06
CA PRO A 154 -5.73 -1.29 24.96
C PRO A 154 -4.40 -2.00 24.65
N GLY A 155 -3.29 -1.25 24.71
CA GLY A 155 -1.94 -1.76 24.46
C GLY A 155 -1.57 -1.92 22.99
N MET A 156 -2.50 -1.72 22.05
CA MET A 156 -2.15 -1.61 20.63
C MET A 156 -1.43 -0.28 20.39
N LEU A 157 -0.27 -0.35 19.71
CA LEU A 157 0.59 0.78 19.39
C LEU A 157 0.63 1.10 17.90
N VAL A 158 0.16 0.19 17.03
CA VAL A 158 0.30 0.29 15.56
C VAL A 158 -0.99 -0.09 14.86
N GLU A 159 -1.43 0.75 13.92
CA GLU A 159 -2.40 0.40 12.88
C GLU A 159 -1.92 0.96 11.55
N ILE A 160 -2.09 0.21 10.46
CA ILE A 160 -1.62 0.58 9.13
C ILE A 160 -2.73 0.41 8.10
N GLU A 161 -3.00 1.48 7.35
CA GLU A 161 -3.82 1.45 6.14
C GLU A 161 -2.95 1.50 4.90
N VAL A 162 -3.33 0.77 3.85
CA VAL A 162 -2.65 0.85 2.56
C VAL A 162 -3.65 1.04 1.42
N GLN A 163 -3.24 1.81 0.42
CA GLN A 163 -3.93 1.94 -0.86
C GLN A 163 -3.05 1.31 -1.93
N LEU A 164 -3.61 0.38 -2.70
CA LEU A 164 -2.88 -0.39 -3.68
C LEU A 164 -3.34 -0.05 -5.09
N VAL A 165 -2.48 -0.33 -6.06
CA VAL A 165 -2.74 -0.17 -7.49
C VAL A 165 -2.49 -1.49 -8.21
N LYS A 166 -3.48 -1.85 -9.06
CA LYS A 166 -3.44 -3.05 -9.89
C LYS A 166 -3.66 -2.71 -11.36
#